data_126184ed22f4bf5dd5dd4a1fb378c298
#
_entry.id   126184ed22f4bf5dd5dd4a1fb378c298
#
_cell.length_a   1.000
_cell.length_b   1.000
_cell.length_c   1.000
_cell.angle_alpha   90.00
_cell.angle_beta   90.00
_cell.angle_gamma   90.00
#
_symmetry.space_group_name_H-M   'P 1'
#
loop_
_entity.id
_entity.type
_entity.pdbx_description
1 polymer ?
#
loop_
_entity_poly.entity_id
_entity_poly.type
_entity_poly.pdbx_seq_one_letter_code
_entity_poly.pdbx_strand_id
1 'polypeptide(L)'
;PKTTDVLEHTTFLRYENNKVSDIISVETKDFVKADVKVSYCVDFDTKYMDKWFSVDNYVKYLCDRVRSLMKREAKKYTIEEFYQNYSDIVRNVAIDYQDTASETESGHIGRFFPENGMFIKDCEVLSIRVESDIAEILDEHQKDMVEKSLELTNAESRVKVAEALFE
;
A
#
# COMPACT_ATOMS: atom_id res chain seq x y z
N PRO A 1 -48.42 16.84 -25.43
CA PRO A 1 -47.97 16.87 -24.03
C PRO A 1 -46.46 17.03 -24.01
N LYS A 2 -46.03 18.17 -23.43
CA LYS A 2 -44.61 18.40 -23.19
C LYS A 2 -44.22 17.56 -22.00
N THR A 3 -43.48 16.49 -22.21
CA THR A 3 -42.78 15.79 -21.18
C THR A 3 -41.70 16.74 -20.68
N THR A 4 -41.89 17.30 -19.51
CA THR A 4 -40.78 17.93 -18.76
C THR A 4 -39.95 16.81 -18.20
N ASP A 5 -38.77 16.58 -18.76
CA ASP A 5 -37.77 15.72 -18.13
C ASP A 5 -37.38 16.38 -16.83
N VAL A 6 -37.90 15.84 -15.74
CA VAL A 6 -37.48 16.24 -14.38
C VAL A 6 -36.22 15.50 -14.05
N LEU A 7 -35.14 16.23 -13.82
CA LEU A 7 -33.88 15.64 -13.35
C LEU A 7 -34.10 15.16 -11.90
N GLU A 8 -34.27 13.87 -11.69
CA GLU A 8 -34.56 13.28 -10.36
C GLU A 8 -33.35 13.28 -9.46
N HIS A 9 -32.15 13.12 -10.04
CA HIS A 9 -30.91 13.01 -9.30
C HIS A 9 -29.77 13.78 -9.96
N THR A 10 -28.96 14.47 -9.12
CA THR A 10 -27.70 15.08 -9.54
C THR A 10 -26.57 14.45 -8.75
N THR A 11 -25.59 13.88 -9.45
CA THR A 11 -24.42 13.27 -8.84
C THR A 11 -23.19 14.11 -9.16
N PHE A 12 -22.41 14.43 -8.13
CA PHE A 12 -21.15 15.14 -8.26
C PHE A 12 -19.99 14.19 -7.97
N LEU A 13 -18.99 14.21 -8.82
CA LEU A 13 -17.75 13.50 -8.63
C LEU A 13 -16.60 14.50 -8.49
N ARG A 14 -15.87 14.42 -7.40
CA ARG A 14 -14.59 15.08 -7.28
C ARG A 14 -13.55 14.24 -8.03
N TYR A 15 -12.86 14.82 -9.00
CA TYR A 15 -11.96 14.06 -9.87
C TYR A 15 -10.47 14.12 -9.48
N GLU A 16 -10.13 14.93 -8.48
CA GLU A 16 -8.76 15.06 -7.98
C GLU A 16 -8.69 15.00 -6.46
N ASN A 17 -7.59 14.40 -5.97
CA ASN A 17 -7.26 14.35 -4.53
C ASN A 17 -8.35 13.74 -3.64
N ASN A 18 -8.97 12.67 -4.11
CA ASN A 18 -9.89 11.90 -3.29
C ASN A 18 -9.11 11.05 -2.29
N LYS A 19 -9.38 11.22 -1.00
CA LYS A 19 -8.79 10.39 0.05
C LYS A 19 -9.74 9.25 0.39
N VAL A 20 -9.26 8.02 0.24
CA VAL A 20 -10.00 6.79 0.55
C VAL A 20 -9.24 6.02 1.60
N SER A 21 -9.83 5.85 2.77
CA SER A 21 -9.23 5.08 3.88
C SER A 21 -9.80 3.67 3.92
N ASP A 22 -8.95 2.70 4.23
CA ASP A 22 -9.34 1.30 4.33
C ASP A 22 -8.50 0.57 5.40
N ILE A 23 -9.05 -0.52 5.91
CA ILE A 23 -8.35 -1.49 6.74
C ILE A 23 -8.31 -2.81 5.98
N ILE A 24 -7.10 -3.27 5.65
CA ILE A 24 -6.88 -4.48 4.89
C ILE A 24 -6.49 -5.60 5.86
N SER A 25 -7.33 -6.63 5.97
CA SER A 25 -7.02 -7.83 6.73
C SER A 25 -6.33 -8.83 5.82
N VAL A 26 -5.11 -9.21 6.17
CA VAL A 26 -4.29 -10.17 5.43
C VAL A 26 -3.87 -11.34 6.31
N GLU A 27 -3.47 -12.43 5.68
CA GLU A 27 -2.88 -13.59 6.33
C GLU A 27 -1.58 -13.93 5.62
N THR A 28 -0.52 -14.06 6.38
CA THR A 28 0.82 -14.38 5.88
C THR A 28 1.00 -15.86 5.52
N LYS A 29 2.14 -16.18 4.93
CA LYS A 29 2.51 -17.54 4.55
C LYS A 29 2.49 -18.52 5.74
N ASP A 30 2.84 -18.06 6.93
CA ASP A 30 2.84 -18.81 8.19
C ASP A 30 1.52 -18.69 8.97
N PHE A 31 0.42 -18.30 8.28
CA PHE A 31 -0.94 -18.24 8.79
C PHE A 31 -1.20 -17.22 9.90
N VAL A 32 -0.41 -16.20 10.00
CA VAL A 32 -0.62 -15.10 10.95
C VAL A 32 -1.44 -13.99 10.32
N LYS A 33 -2.48 -13.53 11.02
CA LYS A 33 -3.36 -12.46 10.58
C LYS A 33 -2.83 -11.10 10.99
N ALA A 34 -2.94 -10.13 10.09
CA ALA A 34 -2.58 -8.75 10.34
C ALA A 34 -3.61 -7.81 9.68
N ASP A 35 -3.88 -6.70 10.35
CA ASP A 35 -4.71 -5.62 9.82
C ASP A 35 -3.83 -4.40 9.51
N VAL A 36 -3.86 -3.96 8.27
CA VAL A 36 -3.10 -2.79 7.81
C VAL A 36 -4.05 -1.65 7.51
N LYS A 37 -3.83 -0.52 8.14
CA LYS A 37 -4.59 0.71 7.89
C LYS A 37 -3.89 1.54 6.82
N VAL A 38 -4.63 1.89 5.78
CA VAL A 38 -4.12 2.60 4.61
C VAL A 38 -5.00 3.78 4.24
N SER A 39 -4.40 4.72 3.53
CA SER A 39 -5.11 5.83 2.89
C SER A 39 -4.62 5.98 1.45
N TYR A 40 -5.54 5.86 0.50
CA TYR A 40 -5.24 6.03 -0.92
C TYR A 40 -5.55 7.46 -1.36
N CYS A 41 -4.74 8.02 -2.22
CA CYS A 41 -5.05 9.23 -2.96
C CYS A 41 -5.44 8.86 -4.39
N VAL A 42 -6.67 9.16 -4.77
CA VAL A 42 -7.29 8.72 -6.03
C VAL A 42 -7.68 9.92 -6.87
N ASP A 43 -7.26 9.91 -8.12
CA ASP A 43 -7.66 10.86 -9.13
C ASP A 43 -8.40 10.12 -10.26
N PHE A 44 -9.21 10.88 -11.01
CA PHE A 44 -9.87 10.40 -12.22
C PHE A 44 -9.28 11.10 -13.44
N ASP A 45 -8.89 10.32 -14.45
CA ASP A 45 -8.36 10.87 -15.69
C ASP A 45 -9.45 11.52 -16.51
N THR A 46 -9.25 12.79 -16.86
CA THR A 46 -10.21 13.58 -17.67
C THR A 46 -10.41 13.00 -19.08
N LYS A 47 -9.47 12.23 -19.59
CA LYS A 47 -9.61 11.52 -20.89
C LYS A 47 -10.69 10.43 -20.85
N TYR A 48 -11.05 9.95 -19.66
CA TYR A 48 -12.05 8.90 -19.43
C TYR A 48 -13.34 9.44 -18.82
N MET A 49 -13.65 10.70 -19.03
CA MET A 49 -14.78 11.38 -18.42
C MET A 49 -16.13 10.71 -18.73
N ASP A 50 -16.27 10.10 -19.90
CA ASP A 50 -17.42 9.31 -20.32
C ASP A 50 -17.61 8.02 -19.48
N LYS A 51 -16.58 7.55 -18.79
CA LYS A 51 -16.57 6.33 -17.97
C LYS A 51 -16.61 6.59 -16.47
N TRP A 52 -16.49 7.81 -16.02
CA TRP A 52 -16.38 8.13 -14.59
C TRP A 52 -17.51 7.55 -13.73
N PHE A 53 -18.71 7.46 -14.26
CA PHE A 53 -19.88 6.93 -13.57
C PHE A 53 -20.24 5.49 -13.98
N SER A 54 -19.36 4.79 -14.68
CA SER A 54 -19.58 3.40 -15.11
C SER A 54 -19.56 2.42 -13.94
N VAL A 55 -18.95 2.79 -12.82
CA VAL A 55 -18.92 2.03 -11.58
C VAL A 55 -19.76 2.77 -10.54
N ASP A 56 -20.77 2.10 -9.98
CA ASP A 56 -21.73 2.72 -9.05
C ASP A 56 -21.07 3.22 -7.76
N ASN A 57 -20.15 2.43 -7.21
CA ASN A 57 -19.43 2.76 -6.00
C ASN A 57 -17.92 2.52 -6.21
N TYR A 58 -17.23 3.56 -6.66
CA TYR A 58 -15.80 3.45 -6.96
C TYR A 58 -14.94 3.17 -5.72
N VAL A 59 -15.34 3.66 -4.54
CA VAL A 59 -14.62 3.42 -3.28
C VAL A 59 -14.62 1.93 -2.94
N LYS A 60 -15.81 1.31 -2.98
CA LYS A 60 -15.94 -0.14 -2.76
C LYS A 60 -15.16 -0.94 -3.79
N TYR A 61 -15.29 -0.59 -5.05
CA TYR A 61 -14.61 -1.27 -6.16
C TYR A 61 -13.08 -1.22 -6.00
N LEU A 62 -12.53 -0.05 -5.69
CA LEU A 62 -11.12 0.17 -5.44
C LEU A 62 -10.62 -0.65 -4.24
N CYS A 63 -11.31 -0.54 -3.11
CA CYS A 63 -10.95 -1.27 -1.89
C CYS A 63 -10.99 -2.78 -2.09
N ASP A 64 -12.03 -3.32 -2.71
CA ASP A 64 -12.16 -4.75 -2.97
C ASP A 64 -11.03 -5.26 -3.88
N ARG A 65 -10.67 -4.49 -4.89
CA ARG A 65 -9.58 -4.82 -5.81
C ARG A 65 -8.22 -4.85 -5.10
N VAL A 66 -7.90 -3.81 -4.36
CA VAL A 66 -6.63 -3.72 -3.62
C VAL A 66 -6.54 -4.78 -2.52
N ARG A 67 -7.62 -5.01 -1.78
CA ARG A 67 -7.68 -6.08 -0.77
C ARG A 67 -7.40 -7.46 -1.37
N SER A 68 -7.97 -7.76 -2.52
CA SER A 68 -7.74 -9.02 -3.22
C SER A 68 -6.28 -9.20 -3.62
N LEU A 69 -5.68 -8.17 -4.17
CA LEU A 69 -4.26 -8.16 -4.55
C LEU A 69 -3.35 -8.29 -3.33
N MET A 70 -3.68 -7.58 -2.26
CA MET A 70 -2.91 -7.58 -1.02
C MET A 70 -2.94 -8.93 -0.31
N LYS A 71 -4.09 -9.59 -0.25
CA LYS A 71 -4.22 -10.93 0.32
C LYS A 71 -3.34 -11.95 -0.41
N ARG A 72 -3.25 -11.84 -1.72
CA ARG A 72 -2.38 -12.69 -2.53
C ARG A 72 -0.90 -12.39 -2.30
N GLU A 73 -0.55 -11.11 -2.21
CA GLU A 73 0.83 -10.69 -1.96
C GLU A 73 1.33 -11.10 -0.58
N ALA A 74 0.52 -10.91 0.46
CA ALA A 74 0.88 -11.25 1.84
C ALA A 74 1.24 -12.74 2.03
N LYS A 75 0.68 -13.63 1.23
CA LYS A 75 1.00 -15.06 1.26
C LYS A 75 2.42 -15.41 0.82
N LYS A 76 3.15 -14.49 0.25
CA LYS A 76 4.55 -14.67 -0.15
C LYS A 76 5.53 -14.47 1.00
N TYR A 77 5.10 -13.85 2.09
CA TYR A 77 5.92 -13.43 3.22
C TYR A 77 5.53 -14.16 4.50
N THR A 78 6.55 -14.42 5.35
CA THR A 78 6.30 -14.76 6.76
C THR A 78 5.83 -13.51 7.51
N ILE A 79 5.24 -13.67 8.69
CA ILE A 79 4.83 -12.51 9.48
C ILE A 79 6.00 -11.61 9.84
N GLU A 80 7.16 -12.16 10.12
CA GLU A 80 8.36 -11.40 10.42
C GLU A 80 8.80 -10.54 9.22
N GLU A 81 8.91 -11.13 8.04
CA GLU A 81 9.23 -10.42 6.79
C GLU A 81 8.19 -9.34 6.46
N PHE A 82 6.91 -9.68 6.59
CA PHE A 82 5.81 -8.76 6.33
C PHE A 82 5.79 -7.60 7.33
N TYR A 83 5.96 -7.87 8.61
CA TYR A 83 5.96 -6.85 9.67
C TYR A 83 7.12 -5.87 9.53
N GLN A 84 8.28 -6.32 9.11
CA GLN A 84 9.45 -5.46 8.88
C GLN A 84 9.29 -4.55 7.66
N ASN A 85 8.58 -5.00 6.63
CA ASN A 85 8.51 -4.34 5.33
C ASN A 85 7.07 -4.02 4.88
N TYR A 86 6.09 -4.08 5.77
CA TYR A 86 4.68 -3.94 5.39
C TYR A 86 4.38 -2.63 4.66
N SER A 87 5.00 -1.54 5.06
CA SER A 87 4.79 -0.23 4.46
C SER A 87 5.15 -0.23 2.97
N ASP A 88 6.32 -0.75 2.62
CA ASP A 88 6.79 -0.82 1.23
C ASP A 88 6.00 -1.85 0.42
N ILE A 89 5.72 -3.01 1.00
CA ILE A 89 4.94 -4.08 0.35
C ILE A 89 3.55 -3.56 -0.03
N VAL A 90 2.85 -2.96 0.93
CA VAL A 90 1.48 -2.45 0.73
C VAL A 90 1.46 -1.32 -0.28
N ARG A 91 2.39 -0.37 -0.17
CA ARG A 91 2.51 0.73 -1.10
C ARG A 91 2.77 0.25 -2.53
N ASN A 92 3.71 -0.67 -2.72
CA ASN A 92 4.05 -1.20 -4.03
C ASN A 92 2.88 -1.93 -4.70
N VAL A 93 2.09 -2.68 -3.92
CA VAL A 93 0.87 -3.33 -4.43
C VAL A 93 -0.20 -2.31 -4.80
N ALA A 94 -0.42 -1.30 -3.96
CA ALA A 94 -1.45 -0.30 -4.18
C ALA A 94 -1.19 0.56 -5.42
N ILE A 95 0.07 0.97 -5.65
CA ILE A 95 0.45 1.81 -6.79
C ILE A 95 0.84 0.99 -8.03
N ASP A 96 0.95 -0.33 -7.91
CA ASP A 96 1.45 -1.21 -8.98
C ASP A 96 2.87 -0.81 -9.44
N TYR A 97 3.73 -0.55 -8.48
CA TYR A 97 5.11 -0.18 -8.74
C TYR A 97 5.85 -1.37 -9.36
N GLN A 98 6.11 -1.28 -10.65
CA GLN A 98 7.03 -2.18 -11.33
C GLN A 98 8.38 -1.46 -11.47
N ASP A 99 9.44 -2.14 -11.09
CA ASP A 99 10.83 -1.64 -11.13
C ASP A 99 11.33 -1.28 -12.55
N THR A 100 10.57 -1.66 -13.54
CA THR A 100 10.74 -1.23 -14.92
C THR A 100 9.77 -0.10 -15.21
N ALA A 101 10.31 1.06 -15.51
CA ALA A 101 9.59 2.21 -16.02
C ALA A 101 8.91 1.91 -17.38
N SER A 102 8.08 0.88 -17.43
CA SER A 102 7.12 0.71 -18.49
C SER A 102 6.00 1.68 -18.20
N GLU A 103 5.97 2.77 -18.95
CA GLU A 103 4.80 3.61 -19.06
C GLU A 103 3.59 2.68 -19.21
N THR A 104 2.72 2.66 -18.21
CA THR A 104 1.43 2.01 -18.38
C THR A 104 0.78 2.59 -19.63
N GLU A 105 0.05 1.80 -20.40
CA GLU A 105 -0.64 2.26 -21.62
C GLU A 105 -1.43 3.56 -21.42
N SER A 106 -1.73 3.90 -20.17
CA SER A 106 -2.43 5.12 -19.75
C SER A 106 -1.51 6.33 -19.48
N GLY A 107 -0.18 6.15 -19.41
CA GLY A 107 0.77 7.23 -19.09
C GLY A 107 0.71 7.72 -17.63
N HIS A 108 0.05 7.00 -16.73
CA HIS A 108 -0.04 7.33 -15.31
C HIS A 108 0.97 6.56 -14.47
N ILE A 109 1.57 7.23 -13.50
CA ILE A 109 2.32 6.59 -12.42
C ILE A 109 1.29 6.18 -11.37
N GLY A 110 1.09 4.88 -11.20
CA GLY A 110 0.14 4.32 -10.23
C GLY A 110 -0.87 3.36 -10.85
N ARG A 111 -1.61 2.66 -9.98
CA ARG A 111 -2.58 1.67 -10.41
C ARG A 111 -3.77 2.32 -11.10
N PHE A 112 -3.97 1.98 -12.35
CA PHE A 112 -5.05 2.49 -13.19
C PHE A 112 -6.21 1.50 -13.29
N PHE A 113 -7.43 2.04 -13.29
CA PHE A 113 -8.68 1.28 -13.43
C PHE A 113 -9.38 1.70 -14.72
N PRO A 114 -9.28 0.90 -15.79
CA PRO A 114 -9.84 1.26 -17.09
C PRO A 114 -11.38 1.30 -17.10
N GLU A 115 -12.02 0.69 -16.12
CA GLU A 115 -13.47 0.61 -16.01
C GLU A 115 -14.12 1.99 -15.80
N ASN A 116 -13.46 2.88 -15.07
CA ASN A 116 -13.98 4.24 -14.80
C ASN A 116 -12.91 5.34 -14.93
N GLY A 117 -11.68 5.01 -15.31
CA GLY A 117 -10.61 5.98 -15.49
C GLY A 117 -9.98 6.52 -14.20
N MET A 118 -10.25 5.91 -13.04
CA MET A 118 -9.58 6.29 -11.80
C MET A 118 -8.19 5.66 -11.71
N PHE A 119 -7.31 6.30 -10.94
CA PHE A 119 -5.99 5.76 -10.62
C PHE A 119 -5.55 6.14 -9.20
N ILE A 120 -4.82 5.23 -8.57
CA ILE A 120 -4.22 5.47 -7.26
C ILE A 120 -2.87 6.14 -7.48
N LYS A 121 -2.78 7.43 -7.26
CA LYS A 121 -1.53 8.17 -7.44
C LYS A 121 -0.59 8.09 -6.24
N ASP A 122 -1.12 7.83 -5.04
CA ASP A 122 -0.35 7.66 -3.83
C ASP A 122 -1.08 6.79 -2.81
N CYS A 123 -0.30 6.14 -1.95
CA CYS A 123 -0.80 5.29 -0.87
C CYS A 123 0.04 5.54 0.39
N GLU A 124 -0.62 6.00 1.44
CA GLU A 124 -0.03 6.14 2.76
C GLU A 124 -0.39 4.92 3.62
N VAL A 125 0.62 4.26 4.15
CA VAL A 125 0.44 3.14 5.08
C VAL A 125 0.57 3.67 6.50
N LEU A 126 -0.53 3.65 7.24
CA LEU A 126 -0.63 4.36 8.52
C LEU A 126 -0.21 3.51 9.70
N SER A 127 -0.62 2.24 9.73
CA SER A 127 -0.33 1.35 10.85
C SER A 127 -0.57 -0.11 10.48
N ILE A 128 0.04 -1.00 11.27
CA ILE A 128 -0.23 -2.43 11.24
C ILE A 128 -0.62 -2.89 12.64
N ARG A 129 -1.57 -3.82 12.73
CA ARG A 129 -1.97 -4.47 13.96
C ARG A 129 -1.95 -5.99 13.79
N VAL A 130 -1.26 -6.67 14.70
CA VAL A 130 -1.24 -8.11 14.87
C VAL A 130 -1.70 -8.45 16.29
N GLU A 131 -1.97 -9.72 16.55
CA GLU A 131 -2.27 -10.17 17.92
C GLU A 131 -1.14 -9.77 18.87
N SER A 132 -1.49 -9.36 20.10
CA SER A 132 -0.55 -8.79 21.06
C SER A 132 0.63 -9.70 21.37
N ASP A 133 0.41 -11.00 21.49
CA ASP A 133 1.46 -11.99 21.78
C ASP A 133 2.49 -12.05 20.63
N ILE A 134 2.01 -12.01 19.41
CA ILE A 134 2.86 -12.00 18.21
C ILE A 134 3.58 -10.67 18.07
N ALA A 135 2.90 -9.55 18.34
CA ALA A 135 3.50 -8.22 18.31
C ALA A 135 4.68 -8.11 19.28
N GLU A 136 4.55 -8.62 20.50
CA GLU A 136 5.62 -8.64 21.49
C GLU A 136 6.84 -9.45 21.01
N ILE A 137 6.62 -10.63 20.44
CA ILE A 137 7.69 -11.46 19.87
C ILE A 137 8.41 -10.75 18.73
N LEU A 138 7.66 -10.10 17.84
CA LEU A 138 8.23 -9.37 16.71
C LEU A 138 9.04 -8.15 17.16
N ASP A 139 8.55 -7.43 18.15
CA ASP A 139 9.26 -6.27 18.72
C ASP A 139 10.55 -6.69 19.43
N GLU A 140 10.55 -7.81 20.16
CA GLU A 140 11.75 -8.37 20.76
C GLU A 140 12.77 -8.80 19.71
N HIS A 141 12.35 -9.47 18.63
CA HIS A 141 13.21 -9.84 17.51
C HIS A 141 13.83 -8.61 16.83
N GLN A 142 13.08 -7.55 16.65
CA GLN A 142 13.59 -6.30 16.08
C GLN A 142 14.66 -5.66 16.99
N LYS A 143 14.44 -5.63 18.29
CA LYS A 143 15.42 -5.14 19.27
C LYS A 143 16.71 -5.95 19.21
N ASP A 144 16.61 -7.28 19.22
CA ASP A 144 17.76 -8.17 19.13
C ASP A 144 18.55 -7.95 17.84
N MET A 145 17.88 -7.75 16.71
CA MET A 145 18.53 -7.46 15.43
C MET A 145 19.25 -6.12 15.45
N VAL A 146 18.66 -5.09 16.04
CA VAL A 146 19.27 -3.76 16.18
C VAL A 146 20.49 -3.83 17.10
N GLU A 147 20.40 -4.50 18.25
CA GLU A 147 21.52 -4.68 19.18
C GLU A 147 22.69 -5.42 18.52
N LYS A 148 22.43 -6.51 17.81
CA LYS A 148 23.46 -7.24 17.04
C LYS A 148 24.10 -6.38 15.97
N SER A 149 23.33 -5.58 15.27
CA SER A 149 23.83 -4.64 14.25
C SER A 149 24.73 -3.59 14.87
N LEU A 150 24.37 -3.03 16.04
CA LEU A 150 25.18 -2.07 16.78
C LEU A 150 26.48 -2.70 17.31
N GLU A 151 26.43 -3.92 17.83
CA GLU A 151 27.62 -4.65 18.28
C GLU A 151 28.59 -4.90 17.13
N LEU A 152 28.11 -5.33 15.96
CA LEU A 152 28.91 -5.51 14.75
C LEU A 152 29.54 -4.20 14.29
N THR A 153 28.79 -3.12 14.25
CA THR A 153 29.29 -1.79 13.88
C THR A 153 30.37 -1.31 14.86
N ASN A 154 30.17 -1.50 16.16
CA ASN A 154 31.15 -1.15 17.18
C ASN A 154 32.42 -2.01 17.08
N ALA A 155 32.30 -3.31 16.81
CA ALA A 155 33.43 -4.20 16.60
C ALA A 155 34.24 -3.80 15.35
N GLU A 156 33.60 -3.52 14.25
CA GLU A 156 34.27 -3.02 13.04
C GLU A 156 34.95 -1.68 13.24
N SER A 157 34.36 -0.77 13.99
CA SER A 157 34.95 0.52 14.35
C SER A 157 36.20 0.34 15.22
N ARG A 158 36.15 -0.59 16.17
CA ARG A 158 37.34 -0.91 17.01
C ARG A 158 38.49 -1.52 16.20
N VAL A 159 38.19 -2.39 15.26
CA VAL A 159 39.19 -2.99 14.36
C VAL A 159 39.85 -1.91 13.50
N LYS A 160 39.07 -1.01 12.90
CA LYS A 160 39.59 0.10 12.10
C LYS A 160 40.48 1.03 12.90
N VAL A 161 40.11 1.34 14.16
CA VAL A 161 40.92 2.17 15.05
C VAL A 161 42.22 1.47 15.41
N ALA A 162 42.16 0.17 15.70
CA ALA A 162 43.38 -0.62 15.99
C ALA A 162 44.31 -0.69 14.78
N GLU A 163 43.82 -0.91 13.59
CA GLU A 163 44.59 -0.88 12.35
C GLU A 163 45.25 0.46 12.12
N ALA A 164 44.51 1.58 12.32
CA ALA A 164 45.05 2.92 12.18
C ALA A 164 46.14 3.27 13.19
N LEU A 165 46.17 2.63 14.37
CA LEU A 165 47.19 2.84 15.40
C LEU A 165 48.48 2.08 15.12
N PHE A 166 48.49 1.09 14.24
CA PHE A 166 49.66 0.25 13.89
C PHE A 166 50.32 0.63 12.57
N GLU A 167 49.78 1.63 11.83
CA GLU A 167 50.44 2.31 10.71
C GLU A 167 51.29 3.47 11.26
#